data_6b6cc1803004706fe72a37d6868eb1ff
#
_entry.id   6b6cc1803004706fe72a37d6868eb1ff
#
_cell.length_a   1.000
_cell.length_b   1.000
_cell.length_c   1.000
_cell.angle_alpha   90.00
_cell.angle_beta   90.00
_cell.angle_gamma   90.00
#
_symmetry.space_group_name_H-M   'P 1'
#
loop_
_entity.id
_entity.type
_entity.pdbx_description
1 polymer ?
#
loop_
_entity_poly.entity_id
_entity_poly.type
_entity_poly.pdbx_seq_one_letter_code
_entity_poly.pdbx_strand_id
1 'polypeptide(L)' 'MEIKIAVIGLGYVGLPLARLFSTKYPTVGFDMNQHRVDELMQGHDSTLEVSDELLGDAIHNHNFVCSCLLYTSPSPRD' A
#
# COMPACT_ATOMS: atom_id res chain seq x y z
N MET A 1 -5.89 19.44 -11.41
CA MET A 1 -6.02 19.12 -9.97
C MET A 1 -5.49 17.72 -9.70
N GLU A 2 -4.65 17.58 -8.73
CA GLU A 2 -4.09 16.29 -8.35
C GLU A 2 -4.94 15.61 -7.30
N ILE A 3 -5.19 14.32 -7.50
CA ILE A 3 -5.88 13.50 -6.51
C ILE A 3 -4.89 12.46 -6.01
N LYS A 4 -4.76 12.38 -4.69
CA LYS A 4 -3.91 11.38 -4.06
C LYS A 4 -4.76 10.58 -3.10
N ILE A 5 -4.64 9.26 -3.15
CA ILE A 5 -5.47 8.38 -2.37
C ILE A 5 -4.64 7.68 -1.31
N ALA A 6 -5.16 7.65 -0.09
CA ALA A 6 -4.55 6.91 1.00
C ALA A 6 -5.53 5.84 1.47
N VAL A 7 -5.06 4.61 1.54
CA VAL A 7 -5.88 3.50 2.01
C VAL A 7 -5.32 3.02 3.34
N ILE A 8 -6.16 3.05 4.36
CA ILE A 8 -5.77 2.66 5.71
C ILE A 8 -6.22 1.23 5.95
N GLY A 9 -5.27 0.36 6.26
CA GLY A 9 -5.56 -1.06 6.45
C GLY A 9 -5.41 -1.82 5.14
N LEU A 10 -4.39 -2.67 5.06
CA LEU A 10 -4.06 -3.40 3.83
C LEU A 10 -4.37 -4.89 4.00
N GLY A 11 -5.55 -5.19 4.52
CA GLY A 11 -6.02 -6.56 4.66
C GLY A 11 -6.77 -7.03 3.43
N TYR A 12 -7.76 -7.90 3.66
CA TYR A 12 -8.48 -8.55 2.57
C TYR A 12 -9.25 -7.60 1.67
N VAL A 13 -9.70 -6.48 2.22
CA VAL A 13 -10.48 -5.51 1.45
C VAL A 13 -9.61 -4.34 1.00
N GLY A 14 -8.79 -3.83 1.90
CA GLY A 14 -8.02 -2.62 1.64
C GLY A 14 -6.99 -2.78 0.55
N LEU A 15 -6.27 -3.91 0.55
CA LEU A 15 -5.22 -4.12 -0.42
C LEU A 15 -5.74 -4.18 -1.87
N PRO A 16 -6.78 -4.97 -2.17
CA PRO A 16 -7.30 -4.98 -3.54
C PRO A 16 -7.78 -3.62 -3.99
N LEU A 17 -8.41 -2.86 -3.08
CA LEU A 17 -8.87 -1.52 -3.42
C LEU A 17 -7.69 -0.57 -3.68
N ALA A 18 -6.67 -0.65 -2.84
CA ALA A 18 -5.49 0.20 -3.02
C ALA A 18 -4.82 -0.09 -4.36
N ARG A 19 -4.69 -1.37 -4.71
CA ARG A 19 -4.11 -1.74 -5.99
C ARG A 19 -4.95 -1.20 -7.14
N LEU A 20 -6.27 -1.31 -7.05
CA LEU A 20 -7.13 -0.82 -8.10
C LEU A 20 -7.02 0.70 -8.26
N PHE A 21 -7.03 1.44 -7.16
CA PHE A 21 -6.91 2.90 -7.22
C PHE A 21 -5.55 3.31 -7.80
N SER A 22 -4.51 2.53 -7.51
CA SER A 22 -3.17 2.89 -7.98
C SER A 22 -3.07 2.89 -9.50
N THR A 23 -3.98 2.23 -10.19
CA THR A 23 -3.98 2.23 -11.65
C THR A 23 -4.46 3.56 -12.22
N LYS A 24 -5.10 4.40 -11.41
CA LYS A 24 -5.67 5.66 -11.88
C LYS A 24 -5.13 6.87 -11.15
N TYR A 25 -4.75 6.72 -9.90
CA TYR A 25 -4.32 7.84 -9.06
C TYR A 25 -3.10 7.46 -8.26
N PRO A 26 -2.27 8.44 -7.88
CA PRO A 26 -1.21 8.15 -6.91
C PRO A 26 -1.85 7.62 -5.63
N THR A 27 -1.42 6.46 -5.18
CA THR A 27 -2.03 5.77 -4.05
C THR A 27 -0.95 5.33 -3.08
N VAL A 28 -1.20 5.54 -1.79
CA VAL A 28 -0.34 5.04 -0.73
C VAL A 28 -1.19 4.19 0.21
N GLY A 29 -0.67 3.05 0.60
CA GLY A 29 -1.35 2.16 1.55
C GLY A 29 -0.66 2.23 2.89
N PHE A 30 -1.46 2.21 3.96
CA PHE A 30 -0.95 2.25 5.32
C PHE A 30 -1.45 1.04 6.11
N ASP A 31 -0.58 0.46 6.92
CA ASP A 31 -0.96 -0.62 7.80
C ASP A 31 -0.14 -0.52 9.08
N MET A 32 -0.73 -0.95 10.19
CA MET A 32 -0.04 -0.92 11.47
C MET A 32 0.98 -2.03 11.61
N ASN A 33 0.88 -3.06 10.78
CA ASN A 33 1.77 -4.21 10.84
C ASN A 33 2.94 -4.01 9.88
N GLN A 34 4.13 -3.78 10.44
CA GLN A 34 5.32 -3.56 9.64
C GLN A 34 5.65 -4.78 8.79
N HIS A 35 5.42 -5.98 9.31
CA HIS A 35 5.68 -7.20 8.57
C HIS A 35 4.82 -7.26 7.30
N ARG A 36 3.56 -6.84 7.42
CA ARG A 36 2.65 -6.78 6.28
C ARG A 36 3.15 -5.79 5.23
N VAL A 37 3.59 -4.62 5.68
CA VAL A 37 4.11 -3.60 4.79
C VAL A 37 5.35 -4.11 4.06
N ASP A 38 6.27 -4.73 4.77
CA ASP A 38 7.50 -5.28 4.17
C ASP A 38 7.16 -6.33 3.13
N GLU A 39 6.24 -7.20 3.45
CA GLU A 39 5.80 -8.25 2.54
C GLU A 39 5.24 -7.66 1.24
N LEU A 40 4.37 -6.68 1.37
CA LEU A 40 3.73 -6.08 0.21
C LEU A 40 4.72 -5.32 -0.66
N MET A 41 5.68 -4.65 -0.04
CA MET A 41 6.67 -3.91 -0.83
C MET A 41 7.64 -4.83 -1.57
N GLN A 42 7.67 -6.10 -1.20
CA GLN A 42 8.42 -7.09 -1.95
C GLN A 42 7.62 -7.67 -3.12
N GLY A 43 6.37 -7.22 -3.26
CA GLY A 43 5.52 -7.67 -4.35
C GLY A 43 4.77 -8.94 -4.06
N HIS A 44 4.57 -9.25 -2.78
CA HIS A 44 3.90 -10.49 -2.39
C HIS A 44 2.77 -10.20 -1.40
N ASP A 45 1.63 -10.86 -1.60
CA ASP A 45 0.48 -10.77 -0.71
C ASP A 45 0.18 -12.15 -0.19
N SER A 46 0.50 -12.42 1.09
CA SER A 46 0.28 -13.73 1.68
C SER A 46 -1.21 -14.08 1.80
N THR A 47 -2.09 -13.09 1.75
CA THR A 47 -3.53 -13.36 1.77
C THR A 47 -4.06 -13.74 0.40
N LEU A 48 -3.25 -13.58 -0.64
CA LEU A 48 -3.58 -13.93 -2.01
C LEU A 48 -4.79 -13.19 -2.58
N GLU A 49 -5.10 -12.03 -2.02
CA GLU A 49 -6.17 -11.19 -2.58
C GLU A 49 -5.69 -10.47 -3.83
N VAL A 50 -4.40 -10.20 -3.91
CA VAL A 50 -3.77 -9.60 -5.08
C VAL A 50 -2.61 -10.51 -5.47
N SER A 51 -2.55 -10.91 -6.73
CA SER A 51 -1.48 -11.78 -7.20
C SER A 51 -0.15 -11.03 -7.20
N ASP A 52 0.94 -11.78 -7.15
CA ASP A 52 2.28 -11.18 -7.21
C ASP A 52 2.44 -10.33 -8.46
N GLU A 53 1.88 -10.78 -9.55
CA GLU A 53 1.96 -10.08 -10.82
C GLU A 53 1.28 -8.73 -10.76
N LEU A 54 0.05 -8.70 -10.22
CA LEU A 54 -0.70 -7.46 -10.11
C LEU A 54 -0.09 -6.50 -9.11
N LEU A 55 0.38 -7.05 -7.99
CA LEU A 55 1.00 -6.23 -6.97
C LEU A 55 2.33 -5.66 -7.47
N GLY A 56 3.13 -6.46 -8.14
CA GLY A 56 4.37 -5.98 -8.73
C GLY A 56 4.13 -4.90 -9.76
N ASP A 57 3.10 -5.06 -10.58
CA ASP A 57 2.73 -4.06 -11.55
C ASP A 57 2.36 -2.74 -10.89
N ALA A 58 1.60 -2.80 -9.80
CA ALA A 58 1.20 -1.58 -9.09
C ALA A 58 2.43 -0.87 -8.53
N ILE A 59 3.36 -1.61 -7.95
CA ILE A 59 4.55 -1.02 -7.35
C ILE A 59 5.46 -0.41 -8.41
N HIS A 60 5.70 -1.15 -9.49
CA HIS A 60 6.70 -0.74 -10.48
C HIS A 60 6.16 0.19 -11.54
N ASN A 61 4.91 0.04 -11.92
CA ASN A 61 4.34 0.81 -13.03
C ASN A 61 3.38 1.90 -12.58
N HIS A 62 2.85 1.81 -11.36
CA HIS A 62 1.86 2.77 -10.87
C HIS A 62 2.31 3.47 -9.59
N ASN A 63 3.56 3.27 -9.19
CA ASN A 63 4.16 3.93 -8.04
C ASN A 63 3.38 3.70 -6.74
N PHE A 64 2.78 2.53 -6.60
CA PHE A 64 2.08 2.18 -5.37
C PHE A 64 3.09 1.97 -4.26
N VAL A 65 2.87 2.61 -3.12
CA VAL A 65 3.77 2.56 -1.98
C VAL A 65 2.99 2.18 -0.74
N CYS A 66 3.60 1.36 0.11
CA CYS A 66 3.02 1.01 1.40
C CYS A 66 3.89 1.59 2.51
N SER A 67 3.26 1.95 3.62
CA SER A 67 3.96 2.53 4.74
C SER A 67 3.33 2.05 6.04
N CYS A 68 4.08 2.14 7.14
CA CYS A 68 3.61 1.69 8.43
C CYS A 68 3.03 2.84 9.25
N LEU A 69 1.81 2.66 9.75
CA LEU A 69 1.14 3.69 10.53
C LEU A 69 1.78 3.95 11.87
N LEU A 70 2.60 3.01 12.36
CA LEU A 70 3.21 3.18 13.67
C LEU A 70 4.12 4.40 13.75
N TYR A 71 4.57 4.89 12.61
CA TYR A 71 5.48 6.03 12.58
C TYR A 71 4.78 7.35 12.34
N THR A 72 3.50 7.37 12.49
CA THR A 72 2.77 8.63 12.37
C THR A 72 2.94 9.51 13.60
N SER A 73 3.42 8.96 14.67
CA SER A 73 3.69 9.79 15.82
C SER A 73 4.82 10.73 15.47
N PRO A 74 4.78 11.80 15.95
CA PRO A 74 5.63 12.78 15.39
C PRO A 74 7.03 12.85 15.80
N SER A 75 7.10 12.97 15.65
CA SER A 75 8.09 13.19 15.74
C SER A 75 8.74 13.92 15.68
N PRO A 76 8.17 14.31 15.70
CA PRO A 76 8.74 14.99 15.59
C PRO A 76 9.44 15.56 15.67
N ARG A 77 9.31 15.68 15.56
CA ARG A 77 9.92 16.03 15.53
C ARG A 77 10.22 16.38 15.82
N ASP A 78 10.06 16.56 15.96
CA ASP A 78 10.34 16.54 16.19
C ASP A 78 10.50 16.54 16.29
#